data_b65bf91523f211765db171b1204c5aef
#
_entry.id   b65bf91523f211765db171b1204c5aef
#
_cell.length_a   1.000
_cell.length_b   1.000
_cell.length_c   1.000
_cell.angle_alpha   90.00
_cell.angle_beta   90.00
_cell.angle_gamma   90.00
#
_symmetry.space_group_name_H-M   'P 1'
#
loop_
_entity.id
_entity.type
_entity.pdbx_description
1 polymer ?
#
loop_
_entity_poly.entity_id
_entity_poly.type
_entity_poly.pdbx_seq_one_letter_code
_entity_poly.pdbx_strand_id
1 'polypeptide(L)'
;MRSFASDNNSGVHPLVMEALNRANSDHAVGYGDDPWTEEAVCKIREAFTPDCEPLFVFNGTGSNAVALQLCTRPYNSIICAETAHIYVDECGVPARMTGCQIRPIATPDGKLTPDLVRPYLCHFGEQHHSQPGAIYISQCSELGTVYKPDELRALTDLAHRHGMYVHMDGARLANACAALNLGFRELTVDCGIDILSFGGTKNGLMLGESVVVFNPALKKEAYFVRKQSAQLASKLRYLSCQFTAYLTDSLWLKNAAHANRMAKILYDGLKELPGAHFTQKVESNQLFLTMPRPVIDELLKDYFFYFWDEAIHEIRFVTSFDTTEEDIEQLLQSVKRLL
;
A
#
# COMPACT_ATOMS: atom_id res chain seq x y z
N MET A 1 24.33 -9.89 1.79
CA MET A 1 23.09 -10.72 1.67
C MET A 1 22.04 -9.89 0.97
N ARG A 2 21.53 -10.32 -0.20
CA ARG A 2 20.43 -9.65 -0.88
C ARG A 2 19.10 -10.01 -0.20
N SER A 3 18.23 -9.00 -0.02
CA SER A 3 16.91 -9.20 0.59
C SER A 3 15.81 -9.27 -0.47
N PHE A 4 14.98 -10.29 -0.36
CA PHE A 4 13.71 -10.43 -1.08
C PHE A 4 12.53 -10.49 -0.10
N ALA A 5 12.72 -10.03 1.14
CA ALA A 5 11.69 -10.08 2.17
C ALA A 5 10.66 -8.96 2.04
N SER A 6 11.12 -7.77 1.69
CA SER A 6 10.27 -6.59 1.57
C SER A 6 10.94 -5.49 0.75
N ASP A 7 10.17 -4.75 -0.01
CA ASP A 7 10.56 -3.50 -0.67
C ASP A 7 10.91 -2.37 0.33
N ASN A 8 10.57 -2.52 1.61
CA ASN A 8 11.07 -1.66 2.69
C ASN A 8 12.58 -1.83 2.97
N ASN A 9 13.20 -2.93 2.49
CA ASN A 9 14.61 -3.21 2.75
C ASN A 9 15.54 -2.55 1.71
N SER A 10 14.99 -1.96 0.66
CA SER A 10 15.74 -1.18 -0.32
C SER A 10 16.23 0.15 0.29
N GLY A 11 17.26 0.71 -0.31
CA GLY A 11 17.73 2.06 0.03
C GLY A 11 16.78 3.15 -0.47
N VAL A 12 17.22 4.40 -0.30
CA VAL A 12 16.51 5.57 -0.82
C VAL A 12 16.95 5.82 -2.27
N HIS A 13 16.00 6.15 -3.15
CA HIS A 13 16.34 6.48 -4.54
C HIS A 13 17.23 7.75 -4.59
N PRO A 14 18.30 7.78 -5.42
CA PRO A 14 19.25 8.91 -5.48
C PRO A 14 18.58 10.28 -5.70
N LEU A 15 17.59 10.38 -6.60
CA LEU A 15 16.85 11.63 -6.84
C LEU A 15 16.06 12.11 -5.62
N VAL A 16 15.61 11.18 -4.77
CA VAL A 16 14.95 11.51 -3.49
C VAL A 16 15.96 12.06 -2.51
N MET A 17 17.17 11.47 -2.42
CA MET A 17 18.27 12.01 -1.61
C MET A 17 18.69 13.41 -2.06
N GLU A 18 18.73 13.66 -3.37
CA GLU A 18 19.00 14.99 -3.90
C GLU A 18 17.92 16.01 -3.50
N ALA A 19 16.63 15.62 -3.52
CA ALA A 19 15.53 16.47 -3.08
C ALA A 19 15.65 16.80 -1.59
N LEU A 20 15.98 15.83 -0.74
CA LEU A 20 16.26 16.04 0.68
C LEU A 20 17.42 17.02 0.92
N ASN A 21 18.52 16.86 0.17
CA ASN A 21 19.67 17.77 0.23
C ASN A 21 19.29 19.19 -0.17
N ARG A 22 18.48 19.37 -1.23
CA ARG A 22 17.97 20.69 -1.64
C ARG A 22 17.07 21.31 -0.59
N ALA A 23 16.18 20.51 0.03
CA ALA A 23 15.30 20.98 1.10
C ALA A 23 16.04 21.32 2.41
N ASN A 24 17.29 20.88 2.55
CA ASN A 24 18.13 21.16 3.71
C ASN A 24 18.90 22.51 3.57
N SER A 25 18.29 23.49 2.93
CA SER A 25 18.80 24.85 2.80
C SER A 25 17.96 25.82 3.62
N ASP A 26 18.59 26.86 4.16
CA ASP A 26 17.96 27.98 4.84
C ASP A 26 16.86 27.64 5.87
N HIS A 27 16.18 28.66 6.35
CA HIS A 27 15.03 28.54 7.24
C HIS A 27 13.74 28.49 6.43
N ALA A 28 12.82 27.57 6.81
CA ALA A 28 11.47 27.51 6.31
C ALA A 28 10.47 27.39 7.47
N VAL A 29 9.28 27.92 7.30
CA VAL A 29 8.20 27.81 8.29
C VAL A 29 7.88 26.33 8.52
N GLY A 30 7.64 25.96 9.77
CA GLY A 30 7.32 24.57 10.12
C GLY A 30 5.88 24.18 9.79
N TYR A 31 5.60 22.89 9.99
CA TYR A 31 4.25 22.29 9.93
C TYR A 31 3.53 22.34 8.56
N GLY A 32 4.26 22.64 7.50
CA GLY A 32 3.75 22.60 6.13
C GLY A 32 3.46 23.97 5.51
N ASP A 33 3.71 25.05 6.23
CA ASP A 33 3.59 26.41 5.69
C ASP A 33 4.90 26.83 4.99
N ASP A 34 5.39 25.95 4.08
CA ASP A 34 6.68 26.12 3.40
C ASP A 34 6.54 25.79 1.89
N PRO A 35 7.44 26.36 1.04
CA PRO A 35 7.36 26.18 -0.41
C PRO A 35 7.54 24.73 -0.86
N TRP A 36 8.28 23.92 -0.13
CA TRP A 36 8.50 22.49 -0.46
C TRP A 36 7.23 21.68 -0.30
N THR A 37 6.46 22.00 0.76
CA THR A 37 5.17 21.37 1.00
C THR A 37 4.12 21.83 0.00
N GLU A 38 4.09 23.11 -0.34
CA GLU A 38 3.21 23.67 -1.36
C GLU A 38 3.44 22.99 -2.72
N GLU A 39 4.70 22.86 -3.16
CA GLU A 39 5.07 22.16 -4.40
C GLU A 39 4.61 20.71 -4.41
N ALA A 40 4.85 19.98 -3.31
CA ALA A 40 4.42 18.58 -3.21
C ALA A 40 2.89 18.43 -3.23
N VAL A 41 2.15 19.34 -2.60
CA VAL A 41 0.68 19.39 -2.67
C VAL A 41 0.21 19.61 -4.11
N CYS A 42 0.84 20.53 -4.84
CA CYS A 42 0.53 20.76 -6.25
C CYS A 42 0.76 19.50 -7.08
N LYS A 43 1.89 18.81 -6.89
CA LYS A 43 2.21 17.55 -7.59
C LYS A 43 1.20 16.45 -7.31
N ILE A 44 0.76 16.28 -6.06
CA ILE A 44 -0.27 15.31 -5.72
C ILE A 44 -1.61 15.69 -6.38
N ARG A 45 -1.98 16.96 -6.37
CA ARG A 45 -3.21 17.44 -7.04
C ARG A 45 -3.17 17.23 -8.55
N GLU A 46 -2.01 17.42 -9.18
CA GLU A 46 -1.81 17.09 -10.62
C GLU A 46 -1.98 15.58 -10.88
N ALA A 47 -1.47 14.73 -9.99
CA ALA A 47 -1.48 13.28 -10.17
C ALA A 47 -2.87 12.64 -9.93
N PHE A 48 -3.72 13.24 -9.10
CA PHE A 48 -5.02 12.70 -8.72
C PHE A 48 -6.17 13.60 -9.18
N THR A 49 -6.41 14.71 -8.49
CA THR A 49 -7.44 15.71 -8.81
C THR A 49 -7.12 17.03 -8.11
N PRO A 50 -7.40 18.19 -8.74
CA PRO A 50 -7.17 19.50 -8.13
C PRO A 50 -7.85 19.69 -6.77
N ASP A 51 -8.98 19.02 -6.56
CA ASP A 51 -9.79 19.16 -5.36
C ASP A 51 -9.36 18.22 -4.22
N CYS A 52 -8.35 17.36 -4.38
CA CYS A 52 -7.93 16.49 -3.28
C CYS A 52 -7.19 17.26 -2.18
N GLU A 53 -7.21 16.70 -0.96
CA GLU A 53 -6.48 17.25 0.19
C GLU A 53 -5.41 16.26 0.65
N PRO A 54 -4.13 16.49 0.32
CA PRO A 54 -3.03 15.65 0.75
C PRO A 54 -2.50 16.05 2.13
N LEU A 55 -2.28 15.06 2.99
CA LEU A 55 -1.75 15.20 4.34
C LEU A 55 -0.52 14.31 4.49
N PHE A 56 0.66 14.88 4.53
CA PHE A 56 1.89 14.10 4.74
C PHE A 56 1.96 13.58 6.17
N VAL A 57 2.35 12.30 6.30
CA VAL A 57 2.42 11.54 7.55
C VAL A 57 3.69 10.68 7.57
N PHE A 58 4.08 10.17 8.75
CA PHE A 58 5.38 9.51 8.91
C PHE A 58 5.46 8.09 8.31
N ASN A 59 4.37 7.33 8.34
CA ASN A 59 4.37 5.91 7.93
C ASN A 59 2.98 5.40 7.56
N GLY A 60 2.92 4.18 6.99
CA GLY A 60 1.69 3.54 6.52
C GLY A 60 0.65 3.31 7.62
N THR A 61 1.06 2.77 8.77
CA THR A 61 0.15 2.56 9.91
C THR A 61 -0.47 3.88 10.39
N GLY A 62 0.33 4.95 10.46
CA GLY A 62 -0.17 6.28 10.79
C GLY A 62 -1.12 6.83 9.72
N SER A 63 -0.86 6.56 8.44
CA SER A 63 -1.74 6.91 7.33
C SER A 63 -3.09 6.20 7.44
N ASN A 64 -3.06 4.88 7.63
CA ASN A 64 -4.28 4.08 7.80
C ASN A 64 -5.09 4.52 9.03
N ALA A 65 -4.41 4.79 10.15
CA ALA A 65 -5.08 5.28 11.36
C ALA A 65 -5.77 6.64 11.15
N VAL A 66 -5.10 7.59 10.48
CA VAL A 66 -5.70 8.90 10.16
C VAL A 66 -6.88 8.75 9.19
N ALA A 67 -6.70 7.97 8.12
CA ALA A 67 -7.74 7.77 7.12
C ALA A 67 -8.99 7.11 7.71
N LEU A 68 -8.82 6.06 8.51
CA LEU A 68 -9.94 5.36 9.12
C LEU A 68 -10.67 6.18 10.20
N GLN A 69 -9.95 7.01 10.97
CA GLN A 69 -10.59 7.96 11.91
C GLN A 69 -11.46 8.98 11.20
N LEU A 70 -11.08 9.40 9.98
CA LEU A 70 -11.88 10.30 9.15
C LEU A 70 -13.14 9.61 8.62
N CYS A 71 -13.02 8.35 8.18
CA CYS A 71 -14.10 7.57 7.58
C CYS A 71 -15.13 7.04 8.59
N THR A 72 -14.81 7.00 9.90
CA THR A 72 -15.62 6.23 10.87
C THR A 72 -15.91 7.00 12.14
N ARG A 73 -16.80 6.42 12.94
CA ARG A 73 -17.08 6.81 14.33
C ARG A 73 -16.93 5.56 15.21
N PRO A 74 -16.67 5.68 16.52
CA PRO A 74 -16.35 4.53 17.39
C PRO A 74 -17.39 3.40 17.43
N TYR A 75 -18.62 3.67 17.04
CA TYR A 75 -19.68 2.65 16.93
C TYR A 75 -19.73 1.96 15.55
N ASN A 76 -18.85 2.32 14.63
CA ASN A 76 -18.81 1.69 13.31
C ASN A 76 -18.06 0.35 13.32
N SER A 77 -18.23 -0.39 12.24
CA SER A 77 -17.35 -1.47 11.84
C SER A 77 -16.65 -1.15 10.53
N ILE A 78 -15.43 -1.68 10.37
CA ILE A 78 -14.60 -1.59 9.18
C ILE A 78 -14.50 -2.98 8.58
N ILE A 79 -14.94 -3.12 7.33
CA ILE A 79 -14.92 -4.39 6.60
C ILE A 79 -13.63 -4.45 5.78
N CYS A 80 -12.87 -5.53 5.89
CA CYS A 80 -11.60 -5.73 5.17
C CYS A 80 -11.38 -7.20 4.82
N ALA A 81 -10.41 -7.52 3.95
CA ALA A 81 -9.94 -8.89 3.78
C ALA A 81 -9.25 -9.39 5.06
N GLU A 82 -9.26 -10.71 5.30
CA GLU A 82 -8.57 -11.30 6.46
C GLU A 82 -7.05 -11.13 6.41
N THR A 83 -6.49 -10.92 5.21
CA THR A 83 -5.07 -10.62 5.00
C THR A 83 -4.74 -9.13 5.11
N ALA A 84 -5.74 -8.26 5.30
CA ALA A 84 -5.56 -6.81 5.32
C ALA A 84 -4.56 -6.37 6.38
N HIS A 85 -3.64 -5.49 6.01
CA HIS A 85 -2.56 -4.97 6.87
C HIS A 85 -3.11 -4.42 8.20
N ILE A 86 -4.24 -3.72 8.17
CA ILE A 86 -4.90 -3.16 9.36
C ILE A 86 -5.40 -4.24 10.34
N TYR A 87 -5.61 -5.45 9.86
CA TYR A 87 -6.07 -6.56 10.69
C TYR A 87 -4.91 -7.42 11.21
N VAL A 88 -3.86 -7.64 10.37
CA VAL A 88 -2.78 -8.60 10.66
C VAL A 88 -1.53 -7.91 11.23
N ASP A 89 -1.06 -6.80 10.62
CA ASP A 89 0.31 -6.30 10.79
C ASP A 89 0.41 -4.89 11.42
N GLU A 90 -0.67 -4.35 12.01
CA GLU A 90 -0.65 -3.03 12.67
C GLU A 90 -0.86 -3.09 14.18
N CYS A 91 -0.68 -4.27 14.80
CA CYS A 91 -0.73 -4.44 16.25
C CYS A 91 -2.00 -3.82 16.90
N GLY A 92 -3.15 -3.87 16.17
CA GLY A 92 -4.42 -3.34 16.64
C GLY A 92 -4.54 -1.81 16.64
N VAL A 93 -3.59 -1.07 16.06
CA VAL A 93 -3.63 0.40 15.98
C VAL A 93 -4.93 0.93 15.38
N PRO A 94 -5.46 0.42 14.24
CA PRO A 94 -6.70 0.92 13.68
C PRO A 94 -7.88 0.78 14.63
N ALA A 95 -8.06 -0.38 15.25
CA ALA A 95 -9.13 -0.60 16.24
C ALA A 95 -8.97 0.31 17.47
N ARG A 96 -7.74 0.47 17.97
CA ARG A 96 -7.44 1.34 19.11
C ARG A 96 -7.73 2.81 18.81
N MET A 97 -7.31 3.31 17.64
CA MET A 97 -7.41 4.73 17.29
C MET A 97 -8.82 5.14 16.88
N THR A 98 -9.56 4.24 16.24
CA THR A 98 -10.94 4.50 15.78
C THR A 98 -12.00 4.10 16.81
N GLY A 99 -11.71 3.10 17.66
CA GLY A 99 -12.70 2.43 18.50
C GLY A 99 -13.62 1.47 17.73
N CYS A 100 -13.39 1.28 16.43
CA CYS A 100 -14.22 0.47 15.55
C CYS A 100 -13.95 -1.03 15.70
N GLN A 101 -14.97 -1.83 15.43
CA GLN A 101 -14.83 -3.26 15.21
C GLN A 101 -14.23 -3.50 13.82
N ILE A 102 -13.13 -4.25 13.72
CA ILE A 102 -12.63 -4.76 12.44
C ILE A 102 -13.37 -6.06 12.09
N ARG A 103 -13.90 -6.15 10.88
CA ARG A 103 -14.64 -7.32 10.38
C ARG A 103 -13.90 -7.93 9.19
N PRO A 104 -13.00 -8.91 9.43
CA PRO A 104 -12.25 -9.56 8.37
C PRO A 104 -13.13 -10.53 7.59
N ILE A 105 -12.88 -10.65 6.29
CA ILE A 105 -13.53 -11.56 5.37
C ILE A 105 -12.48 -12.45 4.71
N ALA A 106 -12.66 -13.77 4.77
CA ALA A 106 -11.82 -14.71 4.05
C ALA A 106 -11.91 -14.49 2.53
N THR A 107 -10.76 -14.42 1.89
CA THR A 107 -10.64 -14.16 0.46
C THR A 107 -9.61 -15.11 -0.16
N PRO A 108 -9.81 -15.60 -1.40
CA PRO A 108 -8.84 -16.48 -2.04
C PRO A 108 -7.58 -15.78 -2.54
N ASP A 109 -7.67 -14.47 -2.78
CA ASP A 109 -6.64 -13.67 -3.45
C ASP A 109 -6.39 -12.30 -2.80
N GLY A 110 -6.85 -12.10 -1.56
CA GLY A 110 -6.71 -10.84 -0.83
C GLY A 110 -7.69 -9.75 -1.28
N LYS A 111 -8.60 -10.03 -2.21
CA LYS A 111 -9.54 -9.05 -2.75
C LYS A 111 -10.97 -9.26 -2.23
N LEU A 112 -11.59 -8.19 -1.75
CA LEU A 112 -13.03 -8.16 -1.51
C LEU A 112 -13.81 -8.08 -2.82
N THR A 113 -14.99 -8.69 -2.82
CA THR A 113 -16.00 -8.51 -3.88
C THR A 113 -17.32 -8.07 -3.27
N PRO A 114 -18.22 -7.45 -4.05
CA PRO A 114 -19.56 -7.13 -3.57
C PRO A 114 -20.30 -8.31 -2.93
N ASP A 115 -20.14 -9.50 -3.47
CA ASP A 115 -20.84 -10.69 -2.96
C ASP A 115 -20.27 -11.15 -1.61
N LEU A 116 -18.96 -11.04 -1.40
CA LEU A 116 -18.32 -11.30 -0.12
C LEU A 116 -18.73 -10.28 0.95
N VAL A 117 -18.90 -9.01 0.56
CA VAL A 117 -19.24 -7.91 1.48
C VAL A 117 -20.74 -7.91 1.86
N ARG A 118 -21.66 -8.24 0.94
CA ARG A 118 -23.12 -8.16 1.16
C ARG A 118 -23.60 -8.78 2.49
N PRO A 119 -23.16 -9.97 2.92
CA PRO A 119 -23.61 -10.55 4.20
C PRO A 119 -23.29 -9.71 5.43
N TYR A 120 -22.31 -8.81 5.31
CA TYR A 120 -21.87 -7.92 6.39
C TYR A 120 -22.64 -6.59 6.42
N LEU A 121 -23.43 -6.29 5.38
CA LEU A 121 -24.27 -5.09 5.27
C LEU A 121 -25.64 -5.35 5.89
N CYS A 122 -25.65 -5.49 7.21
CA CYS A 122 -26.84 -5.83 7.98
C CYS A 122 -26.91 -4.99 9.24
N HIS A 123 -28.08 -5.01 9.91
CA HIS A 123 -28.33 -4.36 11.20
C HIS A 123 -28.19 -2.82 11.19
N PHE A 124 -28.34 -2.17 10.05
CA PHE A 124 -28.34 -0.71 9.99
C PHE A 124 -29.44 -0.10 10.87
N GLY A 125 -29.05 0.84 11.73
CA GLY A 125 -29.97 1.49 12.68
C GLY A 125 -30.31 0.70 13.94
N GLU A 126 -29.83 -0.54 14.08
CA GLU A 126 -30.01 -1.35 15.28
C GLU A 126 -28.96 -1.00 16.34
N GLN A 127 -29.37 -0.42 17.47
CA GLN A 127 -28.44 0.09 18.50
C GLN A 127 -27.57 -0.97 19.18
N HIS A 128 -27.90 -2.26 19.05
CA HIS A 128 -27.13 -3.36 19.64
C HIS A 128 -25.97 -3.84 18.79
N HIS A 129 -25.85 -3.35 17.56
CA HIS A 129 -24.84 -3.78 16.58
C HIS A 129 -23.93 -2.64 16.16
N SER A 130 -22.64 -2.95 15.93
CA SER A 130 -21.74 -2.02 15.27
C SER A 130 -22.24 -1.74 13.83
N GLN A 131 -22.23 -0.46 13.44
CA GLN A 131 -22.80 -0.02 12.18
C GLN A 131 -21.73 -0.10 11.08
N PRO A 132 -21.93 -0.78 9.94
CA PRO A 132 -20.99 -0.76 8.82
C PRO A 132 -20.70 0.70 8.41
N GLY A 133 -19.43 1.10 8.47
CA GLY A 133 -19.03 2.50 8.23
C GLY A 133 -18.01 2.67 7.13
N ALA A 134 -17.12 1.69 6.96
CA ALA A 134 -16.10 1.75 5.92
C ALA A 134 -15.76 0.37 5.36
N ILE A 135 -15.38 0.35 4.07
CA ILE A 135 -14.67 -0.76 3.44
C ILE A 135 -13.22 -0.35 3.30
N TYR A 136 -12.31 -1.21 3.76
CA TYR A 136 -10.87 -1.08 3.56
C TYR A 136 -10.40 -2.09 2.52
N ILE A 137 -9.63 -1.63 1.55
CA ILE A 137 -8.97 -2.46 0.53
C ILE A 137 -7.51 -2.06 0.39
N SER A 138 -6.65 -2.99 -0.01
CA SER A 138 -5.25 -2.72 -0.34
C SER A 138 -4.98 -2.84 -1.83
N GLN A 139 -4.22 -1.92 -2.40
CA GLN A 139 -3.84 -1.90 -3.80
C GLN A 139 -2.31 -1.69 -3.94
N CYS A 140 -1.52 -2.71 -4.34
CA CYS A 140 -1.94 -4.11 -4.53
C CYS A 140 -2.42 -4.76 -3.22
N SER A 141 -3.16 -5.89 -3.31
CA SER A 141 -3.51 -6.65 -2.12
C SER A 141 -2.26 -7.19 -1.42
N GLU A 142 -2.40 -7.66 -0.19
CA GLU A 142 -1.30 -8.27 0.57
C GLU A 142 -0.79 -9.55 -0.08
N LEU A 143 -1.61 -10.20 -0.91
CA LEU A 143 -1.24 -11.37 -1.71
C LEU A 143 -0.71 -11.02 -3.11
N GLY A 144 -0.40 -9.73 -3.37
CA GLY A 144 0.23 -9.27 -4.61
C GLY A 144 -0.70 -9.18 -5.82
N THR A 145 -1.99 -9.44 -5.65
CA THR A 145 -2.99 -9.31 -6.71
C THR A 145 -3.43 -7.86 -6.89
N VAL A 146 -4.03 -7.55 -8.04
CA VAL A 146 -4.37 -6.18 -8.42
C VAL A 146 -5.87 -6.06 -8.69
N TYR A 147 -6.54 -5.12 -8.00
CA TYR A 147 -7.90 -4.73 -8.34
C TYR A 147 -7.94 -4.00 -9.68
N LYS A 148 -8.82 -4.41 -10.56
CA LYS A 148 -9.13 -3.70 -11.79
C LYS A 148 -10.14 -2.58 -11.55
N PRO A 149 -10.21 -1.56 -12.42
CA PRO A 149 -11.14 -0.44 -12.24
C PRO A 149 -12.60 -0.86 -12.04
N ASP A 150 -13.06 -1.90 -12.74
CA ASP A 150 -14.44 -2.37 -12.62
C ASP A 150 -14.70 -3.07 -11.26
N GLU A 151 -13.71 -3.79 -10.73
CA GLU A 151 -13.79 -4.39 -9.39
C GLU A 151 -13.85 -3.30 -8.31
N LEU A 152 -13.04 -2.24 -8.45
CA LEU A 152 -13.06 -1.09 -7.56
C LEU A 152 -14.40 -0.36 -7.59
N ARG A 153 -14.90 -0.02 -8.80
CA ARG A 153 -16.22 0.64 -8.96
C ARG A 153 -17.35 -0.19 -8.36
N ALA A 154 -17.34 -1.50 -8.54
CA ALA A 154 -18.36 -2.36 -7.96
C ALA A 154 -18.40 -2.30 -6.42
N LEU A 155 -17.23 -2.19 -5.77
CA LEU A 155 -17.13 -2.05 -4.31
C LEU A 155 -17.52 -0.65 -3.83
N THR A 156 -17.05 0.39 -4.49
CA THR A 156 -17.37 1.78 -4.11
C THR A 156 -18.85 2.08 -4.31
N ASP A 157 -19.45 1.63 -5.41
CA ASP A 157 -20.90 1.73 -5.64
C ASP A 157 -21.71 1.00 -4.56
N LEU A 158 -21.24 -0.17 -4.14
CA LEU A 158 -21.89 -0.90 -3.05
C LEU A 158 -21.81 -0.12 -1.74
N ALA A 159 -20.62 0.35 -1.37
CA ALA A 159 -20.39 1.11 -0.16
C ALA A 159 -21.23 2.41 -0.12
N HIS A 160 -21.17 3.18 -1.19
CA HIS A 160 -21.88 4.47 -1.28
C HIS A 160 -23.40 4.34 -1.22
N ARG A 161 -23.98 3.29 -1.83
CA ARG A 161 -25.43 3.00 -1.67
C ARG A 161 -25.86 2.77 -0.23
N HIS A 162 -24.93 2.38 0.64
CA HIS A 162 -25.18 2.14 2.06
C HIS A 162 -24.64 3.27 2.97
N GLY A 163 -24.20 4.42 2.37
CA GLY A 163 -23.67 5.53 3.13
C GLY A 163 -22.31 5.27 3.79
N MET A 164 -21.56 4.29 3.29
CA MET A 164 -20.24 3.91 3.77
C MET A 164 -19.15 4.58 2.92
N TYR A 165 -17.95 4.71 3.48
CA TYR A 165 -16.76 5.18 2.76
C TYR A 165 -15.88 4.01 2.33
N VAL A 166 -15.05 4.23 1.30
CA VAL A 166 -14.01 3.29 0.87
C VAL A 166 -12.64 3.92 1.09
N HIS A 167 -11.86 3.28 1.97
CA HIS A 167 -10.45 3.59 2.17
C HIS A 167 -9.59 2.61 1.39
N MET A 168 -8.69 3.13 0.56
CA MET A 168 -7.67 2.35 -0.14
C MET A 168 -6.31 2.52 0.55
N ASP A 169 -5.72 1.42 1.01
CA ASP A 169 -4.29 1.35 1.30
C ASP A 169 -3.52 1.23 -0.02
N GLY A 170 -2.84 2.29 -0.38
CA GLY A 170 -2.06 2.42 -1.60
C GLY A 170 -0.57 2.27 -1.38
N ALA A 171 -0.13 1.47 -0.38
CA ALA A 171 1.29 1.23 -0.10
C ALA A 171 2.05 0.76 -1.35
N ARG A 172 1.36 0.05 -2.27
CA ARG A 172 1.89 -0.39 -3.56
C ARG A 172 1.01 0.03 -4.75
N LEU A 173 0.28 1.13 -4.63
CA LEU A 173 -0.56 1.65 -5.73
C LEU A 173 0.25 1.88 -7.00
N ALA A 174 1.50 2.35 -6.89
CA ALA A 174 2.38 2.54 -8.04
C ALA A 174 2.63 1.22 -8.81
N ASN A 175 2.79 0.10 -8.10
CA ASN A 175 2.97 -1.22 -8.73
C ASN A 175 1.70 -1.67 -9.46
N ALA A 176 0.52 -1.42 -8.89
CA ALA A 176 -0.76 -1.69 -9.55
C ALA A 176 -0.95 -0.83 -10.79
N CYS A 177 -0.66 0.46 -10.71
CA CYS A 177 -0.68 1.38 -11.86
C CYS A 177 0.24 0.90 -12.98
N ALA A 178 1.48 0.52 -12.64
CA ALA A 178 2.44 0.00 -13.61
C ALA A 178 1.97 -1.33 -14.25
N ALA A 179 1.37 -2.23 -13.45
CA ALA A 179 0.85 -3.52 -13.93
C ALA A 179 -0.32 -3.36 -14.91
N LEU A 180 -1.19 -2.38 -14.68
CA LEU A 180 -2.38 -2.12 -15.49
C LEU A 180 -2.14 -1.07 -16.60
N ASN A 181 -0.98 -0.42 -16.61
CA ASN A 181 -0.66 0.72 -17.47
C ASN A 181 -1.71 1.86 -17.32
N LEU A 182 -2.04 2.19 -16.07
CA LEU A 182 -3.01 3.23 -15.70
C LEU A 182 -2.34 4.28 -14.80
N GLY A 183 -2.93 5.48 -14.74
CA GLY A 183 -2.52 6.52 -13.80
C GLY A 183 -3.17 6.35 -12.42
N PHE A 184 -2.69 7.12 -11.45
CA PHE A 184 -3.24 7.10 -10.10
C PHE A 184 -4.73 7.48 -10.06
N ARG A 185 -5.12 8.53 -10.81
CA ARG A 185 -6.50 8.99 -10.89
C ARG A 185 -7.45 7.89 -11.33
N GLU A 186 -7.06 7.13 -12.36
CA GLU A 186 -7.88 6.08 -12.98
C GLU A 186 -8.18 4.92 -12.01
N LEU A 187 -7.25 4.62 -11.07
CA LEU A 187 -7.41 3.58 -10.05
C LEU A 187 -7.96 4.11 -8.70
N THR A 188 -8.20 5.40 -8.56
CA THR A 188 -8.68 5.99 -7.30
C THR A 188 -9.92 6.85 -7.52
N VAL A 189 -9.76 8.10 -7.95
CA VAL A 189 -10.84 9.10 -8.13
C VAL A 189 -11.91 8.58 -9.07
N ASP A 190 -11.51 8.09 -10.25
CA ASP A 190 -12.43 7.62 -11.28
C ASP A 190 -13.10 6.29 -10.93
N CYS A 191 -12.62 5.63 -9.86
CA CYS A 191 -13.23 4.45 -9.26
C CYS A 191 -14.05 4.75 -8.00
N GLY A 192 -14.16 6.01 -7.57
CA GLY A 192 -14.99 6.40 -6.43
C GLY A 192 -14.34 6.16 -5.06
N ILE A 193 -13.01 6.04 -4.97
CA ILE A 193 -12.31 5.96 -3.69
C ILE A 193 -12.47 7.27 -2.92
N ASP A 194 -12.83 7.19 -1.64
CA ASP A 194 -13.06 8.38 -0.80
C ASP A 194 -11.78 8.94 -0.17
N ILE A 195 -10.87 8.04 0.22
CA ILE A 195 -9.61 8.38 0.88
C ILE A 195 -8.56 7.32 0.60
N LEU A 196 -7.32 7.77 0.45
CA LEU A 196 -6.17 6.95 0.06
C LEU A 196 -5.04 7.11 1.05
N SER A 197 -4.44 6.01 1.51
CA SER A 197 -3.08 6.00 2.07
C SER A 197 -2.10 5.88 0.91
N PHE A 198 -1.56 7.00 0.42
CA PHE A 198 -0.67 7.03 -0.74
C PHE A 198 0.76 6.70 -0.34
N GLY A 199 1.21 5.51 -0.71
CA GLY A 199 2.51 4.97 -0.36
C GLY A 199 3.65 5.47 -1.25
N GLY A 200 4.77 5.78 -0.61
CA GLY A 200 6.01 6.16 -1.29
C GLY A 200 7.23 5.42 -0.75
N THR A 201 7.24 5.06 0.52
CA THR A 201 8.38 4.42 1.20
C THR A 201 8.81 3.12 0.50
N LYS A 202 7.88 2.26 0.10
CA LYS A 202 8.17 0.99 -0.58
C LYS A 202 8.62 1.15 -2.04
N ASN A 203 8.60 2.38 -2.57
CA ASN A 203 8.93 2.67 -3.97
C ASN A 203 10.02 3.76 -4.12
N GLY A 204 10.92 3.84 -3.13
CA GLY A 204 12.15 4.63 -3.20
C GLY A 204 12.20 5.90 -2.36
N LEU A 205 11.16 6.25 -1.59
CA LEU A 205 11.26 7.30 -0.59
C LEU A 205 12.05 6.83 0.64
N MET A 206 12.62 7.75 1.39
CA MET A 206 13.30 7.46 2.66
C MET A 206 12.29 7.06 3.74
N LEU A 207 11.23 7.84 3.87
CA LEU A 207 10.12 7.63 4.78
C LEU A 207 8.99 8.60 4.43
N GLY A 208 7.79 8.28 4.85
CA GLY A 208 6.64 9.15 4.69
C GLY A 208 5.64 8.64 3.66
N GLU A 209 4.39 8.88 4.00
CA GLU A 209 3.21 8.57 3.20
C GLU A 209 2.36 9.84 3.10
N SER A 210 1.35 9.81 2.24
CA SER A 210 0.35 10.88 2.20
C SER A 210 -1.06 10.31 2.34
N VAL A 211 -1.82 10.79 3.30
CA VAL A 211 -3.28 10.58 3.29
C VAL A 211 -3.87 11.56 2.27
N VAL A 212 -4.44 11.04 1.19
CA VAL A 212 -5.07 11.87 0.16
C VAL A 212 -6.59 11.75 0.28
N VAL A 213 -7.24 12.84 0.71
CA VAL A 213 -8.69 12.89 0.91
C VAL A 213 -9.36 13.38 -0.36
N PHE A 214 -10.14 12.52 -0.99
CA PHE A 214 -10.92 12.87 -2.19
C PHE A 214 -12.32 13.36 -1.85
N ASN A 215 -13.00 12.66 -0.91
CA ASN A 215 -14.37 12.99 -0.53
C ASN A 215 -14.44 14.30 0.28
N PRO A 216 -15.19 15.33 -0.20
CA PRO A 216 -15.27 16.62 0.48
C PRO A 216 -15.78 16.56 1.92
N ALA A 217 -16.63 15.58 2.25
CA ALA A 217 -17.19 15.41 3.58
C ALA A 217 -16.13 15.09 4.65
N LEU A 218 -14.99 14.51 4.24
CA LEU A 218 -13.91 14.09 5.14
C LEU A 218 -12.83 15.17 5.36
N LYS A 219 -12.81 16.23 4.55
CA LYS A 219 -11.73 17.25 4.56
C LYS A 219 -11.75 18.15 5.78
N LYS A 220 -12.94 18.48 6.31
CA LYS A 220 -13.11 19.46 7.38
C LYS A 220 -12.29 19.13 8.65
N GLU A 221 -12.20 17.86 8.99
CA GLU A 221 -11.56 17.40 10.22
C GLU A 221 -10.12 16.88 9.99
N ALA A 222 -9.67 16.80 8.74
CA ALA A 222 -8.46 16.09 8.32
C ALA A 222 -7.18 16.59 9.04
N TYR A 223 -6.98 17.89 9.12
CA TYR A 223 -5.82 18.48 9.81
C TYR A 223 -5.83 18.23 11.32
N PHE A 224 -7.01 18.25 11.95
CA PHE A 224 -7.13 17.99 13.38
C PHE A 224 -6.86 16.53 13.70
N VAL A 225 -7.43 15.61 12.92
CA VAL A 225 -7.21 14.17 13.08
C VAL A 225 -5.74 13.82 12.86
N ARG A 226 -5.09 14.34 11.80
CA ARG A 226 -3.63 14.15 11.59
C ARG A 226 -2.84 14.61 12.81
N LYS A 227 -3.12 15.81 13.33
CA LYS A 227 -2.40 16.34 14.51
C LYS A 227 -2.65 15.50 15.75
N GLN A 228 -3.90 15.13 16.02
CA GLN A 228 -4.28 14.32 17.18
C GLN A 228 -3.65 12.91 17.13
N SER A 229 -3.47 12.36 15.91
CA SER A 229 -2.78 11.08 15.69
C SER A 229 -1.25 11.18 15.76
N ALA A 230 -0.70 12.31 16.16
CA ALA A 230 0.74 12.58 16.22
C ALA A 230 1.47 12.45 14.85
N GLN A 231 0.75 12.60 13.74
CA GLN A 231 1.29 12.42 12.39
C GLN A 231 1.70 13.74 11.70
N LEU A 232 1.69 14.87 12.39
CA LEU A 232 2.16 16.16 11.87
C LEU A 232 3.61 16.42 12.25
N ALA A 233 4.52 16.30 11.30
CA ALA A 233 5.93 16.63 11.47
C ALA A 233 6.17 18.14 11.59
N SER A 234 7.03 18.57 12.51
CA SER A 234 7.40 20.00 12.63
C SER A 234 8.21 20.49 11.42
N LYS A 235 9.17 19.69 10.94
CA LYS A 235 9.95 19.97 9.74
C LYS A 235 9.34 19.20 8.55
N LEU A 236 8.09 19.53 8.18
CA LEU A 236 7.32 18.79 7.20
C LEU A 236 7.98 18.77 5.81
N ARG A 237 8.75 19.80 5.47
CA ARG A 237 9.48 19.92 4.20
C ARG A 237 10.32 18.67 3.86
N TYR A 238 10.84 17.94 4.86
CA TYR A 238 11.63 16.72 4.60
C TYR A 238 10.78 15.51 4.25
N LEU A 239 9.50 15.49 4.59
CA LEU A 239 8.55 14.50 4.09
C LEU A 239 8.06 14.87 2.70
N SER A 240 7.61 16.12 2.54
CA SER A 240 6.95 16.61 1.33
C SER A 240 7.86 16.67 0.11
N CYS A 241 9.11 17.17 0.23
CA CYS A 241 10.04 17.28 -0.89
C CYS A 241 10.35 15.94 -1.58
N GLN A 242 10.22 14.83 -0.85
CA GLN A 242 10.39 13.50 -1.40
C GLN A 242 9.27 13.17 -2.40
N PHE A 243 8.03 13.60 -2.12
CA PHE A 243 6.90 13.41 -3.03
C PHE A 243 7.02 14.26 -4.30
N THR A 244 7.62 15.47 -4.20
CA THR A 244 7.97 16.25 -5.38
C THR A 244 8.90 15.47 -6.30
N ALA A 245 10.00 14.91 -5.78
CA ALA A 245 10.91 14.08 -6.56
C ALA A 245 10.23 12.82 -7.13
N TYR A 246 9.43 12.16 -6.31
CA TYR A 246 8.72 10.93 -6.65
C TYR A 246 7.74 11.09 -7.81
N LEU A 247 7.02 12.22 -7.85
CA LEU A 247 6.02 12.53 -8.87
C LEU A 247 6.61 13.24 -10.10
N THR A 248 7.85 13.74 -10.01
CA THR A 248 8.54 14.38 -11.14
C THR A 248 9.06 13.31 -12.10
N ASP A 249 8.94 13.59 -13.42
CA ASP A 249 9.42 12.75 -14.53
C ASP A 249 9.00 11.27 -14.43
N SER A 250 7.85 11.04 -13.81
CA SER A 250 7.28 9.70 -13.59
C SER A 250 8.24 8.74 -12.86
N LEU A 251 9.03 9.24 -11.92
CA LEU A 251 9.96 8.40 -11.14
C LEU A 251 9.22 7.23 -10.47
N TRP A 252 8.04 7.51 -9.88
CA TRP A 252 7.18 6.50 -9.27
C TRP A 252 6.87 5.31 -10.22
N LEU A 253 6.59 5.63 -11.50
CA LEU A 253 6.27 4.61 -12.50
C LEU A 253 7.51 3.83 -12.93
N LYS A 254 8.64 4.51 -13.12
CA LYS A 254 9.92 3.86 -13.49
C LYS A 254 10.33 2.85 -12.41
N ASN A 255 10.25 3.24 -11.14
CA ASN A 255 10.57 2.38 -10.00
C ASN A 255 9.64 1.16 -9.92
N ALA A 256 8.33 1.40 -9.97
CA ALA A 256 7.33 0.34 -9.87
C ALA A 256 7.37 -0.63 -11.07
N ALA A 257 7.50 -0.11 -12.29
CA ALA A 257 7.62 -0.93 -13.50
C ALA A 257 8.88 -1.80 -13.47
N HIS A 258 10.00 -1.25 -12.97
CA HIS A 258 11.22 -2.02 -12.78
C HIS A 258 11.01 -3.15 -11.76
N ALA A 259 10.45 -2.86 -10.58
CA ALA A 259 10.17 -3.86 -9.56
C ALA A 259 9.27 -4.99 -10.10
N ASN A 260 8.17 -4.63 -10.78
CA ASN A 260 7.27 -5.61 -11.41
C ASN A 260 7.99 -6.45 -12.49
N ARG A 261 8.87 -5.85 -13.29
CA ARG A 261 9.67 -6.56 -14.29
C ARG A 261 10.61 -7.57 -13.65
N MET A 262 11.29 -7.23 -12.55
CA MET A 262 12.14 -8.16 -11.80
C MET A 262 11.33 -9.34 -11.23
N ALA A 263 10.14 -9.08 -10.68
CA ALA A 263 9.23 -10.13 -10.24
C ALA A 263 8.83 -11.07 -11.39
N LYS A 264 8.54 -10.51 -12.56
CA LYS A 264 8.18 -11.29 -13.75
C LYS A 264 9.32 -12.19 -14.23
N ILE A 265 10.57 -11.68 -14.24
CA ILE A 265 11.75 -12.47 -14.62
C ILE A 265 11.94 -13.63 -13.63
N LEU A 266 11.80 -13.35 -12.31
CA LEU A 266 11.89 -14.38 -11.28
C LEU A 266 10.79 -15.44 -11.44
N TYR A 267 9.55 -15.00 -11.65
CA TYR A 267 8.42 -15.90 -11.91
C TYR A 267 8.66 -16.80 -13.12
N ASP A 268 9.08 -16.22 -14.25
CA ASP A 268 9.32 -16.98 -15.49
C ASP A 268 10.44 -18.00 -15.32
N GLY A 269 11.43 -17.72 -14.48
CA GLY A 269 12.53 -18.64 -14.17
C GLY A 269 12.17 -19.75 -13.19
N LEU A 270 11.13 -19.57 -12.36
CA LEU A 270 10.71 -20.52 -11.33
C LEU A 270 9.51 -21.40 -11.73
N LYS A 271 8.58 -20.89 -12.55
CA LYS A 271 7.27 -21.52 -12.80
C LYS A 271 7.33 -22.92 -13.41
N GLU A 272 8.42 -23.25 -14.11
CA GLU A 272 8.61 -24.55 -14.75
C GLU A 272 9.52 -25.48 -13.91
N LEU A 273 10.01 -25.02 -12.74
CA LEU A 273 10.89 -25.85 -11.90
C LEU A 273 10.06 -26.84 -11.08
N PRO A 274 10.39 -28.15 -11.13
CA PRO A 274 9.78 -29.14 -10.28
C PRO A 274 9.97 -28.78 -8.80
N GLY A 275 8.88 -28.71 -8.02
CA GLY A 275 8.93 -28.39 -6.59
C GLY A 275 8.72 -26.91 -6.26
N ALA A 276 8.63 -26.00 -7.24
CA ALA A 276 8.20 -24.63 -7.04
C ALA A 276 6.74 -24.48 -7.50
N HIS A 277 5.80 -24.21 -6.56
CA HIS A 277 4.37 -24.12 -6.87
C HIS A 277 3.81 -22.78 -6.43
N PHE A 278 3.40 -21.95 -7.38
CA PHE A 278 2.81 -20.64 -7.09
C PHE A 278 1.41 -20.79 -6.52
N THR A 279 1.15 -20.13 -5.40
CA THR A 279 -0.13 -20.15 -4.69
C THR A 279 -1.00 -18.96 -5.08
N GLN A 280 -0.37 -17.87 -5.56
CA GLN A 280 -1.04 -16.67 -6.02
C GLN A 280 -0.57 -16.28 -7.43
N LYS A 281 -1.42 -15.53 -8.14
CA LYS A 281 -1.04 -14.91 -9.41
C LYS A 281 0.00 -13.83 -9.18
N VAL A 282 1.05 -13.79 -10.00
CA VAL A 282 2.06 -12.74 -9.95
C VAL A 282 1.60 -11.55 -10.80
N GLU A 283 0.94 -10.58 -10.18
CA GLU A 283 0.38 -9.41 -10.84
C GLU A 283 1.12 -8.11 -10.48
N SER A 284 2.06 -8.17 -9.52
CA SER A 284 2.85 -7.03 -9.06
C SER A 284 4.29 -7.45 -8.77
N ASN A 285 4.95 -6.80 -7.81
CA ASN A 285 6.31 -7.10 -7.39
C ASN A 285 6.40 -8.18 -6.29
N GLN A 286 5.34 -8.94 -6.05
CA GLN A 286 5.26 -9.96 -5.00
C GLN A 286 4.99 -11.34 -5.61
N LEU A 287 5.70 -12.37 -5.11
CA LEU A 287 5.56 -13.76 -5.52
C LEU A 287 5.30 -14.62 -4.28
N PHE A 288 4.26 -15.44 -4.34
CA PHE A 288 3.89 -16.40 -3.28
C PHE A 288 3.99 -17.80 -3.86
N LEU A 289 4.81 -18.64 -3.22
CA LEU A 289 5.03 -20.00 -3.71
C LEU A 289 5.43 -20.94 -2.58
N THR A 290 5.11 -22.22 -2.75
CA THR A 290 5.62 -23.29 -1.89
C THR A 290 6.83 -23.96 -2.51
N MET A 291 7.77 -24.38 -1.66
CA MET A 291 8.93 -25.17 -2.02
C MET A 291 9.23 -26.20 -0.91
N PRO A 292 10.00 -27.27 -1.20
CA PRO A 292 10.44 -28.21 -0.15
C PRO A 292 11.20 -27.49 0.95
N ARG A 293 10.86 -27.76 2.21
CA ARG A 293 11.47 -27.14 3.40
C ARG A 293 13.01 -27.15 3.38
N PRO A 294 13.70 -28.25 3.02
CA PRO A 294 15.17 -28.23 2.94
C PRO A 294 15.74 -27.22 1.93
N VAL A 295 15.03 -26.97 0.83
CA VAL A 295 15.43 -25.96 -0.16
C VAL A 295 15.31 -24.56 0.42
N ILE A 296 14.20 -24.28 1.11
CA ILE A 296 13.96 -22.98 1.77
C ILE A 296 15.03 -22.74 2.84
N ASP A 297 15.31 -23.72 3.70
CA ASP A 297 16.30 -23.60 4.79
C ASP A 297 17.72 -23.33 4.24
N GLU A 298 18.05 -23.91 3.08
CA GLU A 298 19.34 -23.66 2.42
C GLU A 298 19.42 -22.27 1.80
N LEU A 299 18.33 -21.82 1.14
CA LEU A 299 18.25 -20.48 0.56
C LEU A 299 18.33 -19.38 1.61
N LEU A 300 17.76 -19.58 2.80
CA LEU A 300 17.78 -18.62 3.91
C LEU A 300 19.19 -18.34 4.46
N LYS A 301 20.20 -19.15 4.12
CA LYS A 301 21.59 -18.90 4.49
C LYS A 301 22.20 -17.74 3.68
N ASP A 302 21.77 -17.58 2.42
CA ASP A 302 22.35 -16.63 1.47
C ASP A 302 21.42 -15.46 1.17
N TYR A 303 20.10 -15.66 1.28
CA TYR A 303 19.05 -14.69 0.98
C TYR A 303 18.16 -14.45 2.18
N PHE A 304 17.60 -13.23 2.29
CA PHE A 304 16.60 -12.92 3.31
C PHE A 304 15.21 -12.77 2.67
N PHE A 305 14.26 -13.62 3.11
CA PHE A 305 12.84 -13.58 2.76
C PHE A 305 12.01 -14.19 3.90
N TYR A 306 10.69 -13.99 3.86
CA TYR A 306 9.80 -14.49 4.90
C TYR A 306 9.08 -15.77 4.48
N PHE A 307 8.83 -16.66 5.46
CA PHE A 307 7.69 -17.55 5.37
C PHE A 307 6.43 -16.72 5.42
N TRP A 308 5.50 -17.00 4.50
CA TRP A 308 4.16 -16.44 4.53
C TRP A 308 3.22 -17.34 5.32
N ASP A 309 3.25 -18.65 5.04
CA ASP A 309 2.61 -19.70 5.83
C ASP A 309 3.60 -20.85 6.08
N GLU A 310 3.99 -20.99 7.33
CA GLU A 310 4.99 -22.01 7.73
C GLU A 310 4.41 -23.44 7.66
N ALA A 311 3.08 -23.58 7.85
CA ALA A 311 2.42 -24.89 7.86
C ALA A 311 2.43 -25.59 6.50
N ILE A 312 2.39 -24.82 5.42
CA ILE A 312 2.42 -25.33 4.04
C ILE A 312 3.73 -25.00 3.31
N HIS A 313 4.72 -24.48 4.03
CA HIS A 313 6.02 -24.06 3.49
C HIS A 313 5.86 -23.00 2.37
N GLU A 314 4.89 -22.10 2.51
CA GLU A 314 4.73 -20.98 1.61
C GLU A 314 5.67 -19.85 1.99
N ILE A 315 6.39 -19.35 1.00
CA ILE A 315 7.28 -18.20 1.13
C ILE A 315 6.81 -17.04 0.24
N ARG A 316 7.24 -15.84 0.61
CA ARG A 316 7.03 -14.65 -0.19
C ARG A 316 8.35 -14.05 -0.63
N PHE A 317 8.52 -13.86 -1.94
CA PHE A 317 9.56 -12.98 -2.48
C PHE A 317 8.97 -11.64 -2.89
N VAL A 318 9.71 -10.56 -2.60
CA VAL A 318 9.37 -9.18 -2.99
C VAL A 318 10.58 -8.58 -3.69
N THR A 319 10.37 -8.07 -4.90
CA THR A 319 11.35 -7.27 -5.64
C THR A 319 11.12 -5.78 -5.43
N SER A 320 12.15 -4.98 -5.57
CA SER A 320 12.12 -3.54 -5.35
C SER A 320 12.73 -2.76 -6.52
N PHE A 321 12.67 -1.44 -6.46
CA PHE A 321 13.18 -0.57 -7.51
C PHE A 321 14.70 -0.71 -7.75
N ASP A 322 15.44 -1.26 -6.78
CA ASP A 322 16.89 -1.47 -6.82
C ASP A 322 17.30 -2.95 -7.01
N THR A 323 16.33 -3.85 -7.17
CA THR A 323 16.61 -5.26 -7.51
C THR A 323 17.20 -5.35 -8.92
N THR A 324 18.35 -6.00 -9.07
CA THR A 324 19.02 -6.14 -10.38
C THR A 324 18.69 -7.46 -11.06
N GLU A 325 18.90 -7.56 -12.37
CA GLU A 325 18.79 -8.83 -13.09
C GLU A 325 19.82 -9.86 -12.56
N GLU A 326 21.02 -9.40 -12.17
CA GLU A 326 22.02 -10.26 -11.56
C GLU A 326 21.58 -10.86 -10.23
N ASP A 327 20.89 -10.07 -9.37
CA ASP A 327 20.28 -10.59 -8.13
C ASP A 327 19.29 -11.73 -8.42
N ILE A 328 18.46 -11.55 -9.46
CA ILE A 328 17.47 -12.54 -9.89
C ILE A 328 18.16 -13.80 -10.45
N GLU A 329 19.17 -13.63 -11.30
CA GLU A 329 19.92 -14.77 -11.86
C GLU A 329 20.60 -15.59 -10.78
N GLN A 330 21.24 -14.95 -9.82
CA GLN A 330 21.89 -15.63 -8.69
C GLN A 330 20.87 -16.42 -7.83
N LEU A 331 19.72 -15.82 -7.54
CA LEU A 331 18.64 -16.52 -6.82
C LEU A 331 18.12 -17.73 -7.61
N LEU A 332 17.84 -17.54 -8.92
CA LEU A 332 17.38 -18.62 -9.80
C LEU A 332 18.39 -19.77 -9.90
N GLN A 333 19.69 -19.47 -10.00
CA GLN A 333 20.75 -20.50 -10.01
C GLN A 333 20.80 -21.27 -8.70
N SER A 334 20.66 -20.57 -7.57
CA SER A 334 20.61 -21.20 -6.25
C SER A 334 19.41 -22.12 -6.10
N VAL A 335 18.22 -21.68 -6.50
CA VAL A 335 17.00 -22.53 -6.47
C VAL A 335 17.16 -23.75 -7.38
N LYS A 336 17.63 -23.56 -8.63
CA LYS A 336 17.81 -24.67 -9.59
C LYS A 336 18.82 -25.72 -9.12
N ARG A 337 19.83 -25.32 -8.36
CA ARG A 337 20.83 -26.23 -7.80
C ARG A 337 20.27 -27.07 -6.66
N LEU A 338 19.29 -26.54 -5.92
CA LEU A 338 18.74 -27.14 -4.71
C LEU A 338 17.47 -27.99 -4.97
N LEU A 339 16.73 -27.70 -6.04
CA LEU A 339 15.61 -28.53 -6.52
C LEU A 339 16.09 -29.67 -7.41
#